data_83a684e5f1a618c6ea08cc6709cb7481
#
_entry.id   83a684e5f1a618c6ea08cc6709cb7481
#
_cell.length_a   1.000
_cell.length_b   1.000
_cell.length_c   1.000
_cell.angle_alpha   90.00
_cell.angle_beta   90.00
_cell.angle_gamma   90.00
#
_symmetry.space_group_name_H-M   'P 1'
#
loop_
_entity.id
_entity.type
_entity.pdbx_description
1 polymer ?
#
loop_
_entity_poly.entity_id
_entity_poly.type
_entity_poly.pdbx_seq_one_letter_code
_entity_poly.pdbx_strand_id
1 'polypeptide(L)'
;MKRFLLLLITLASMAVQAQPTRTLSADEIVEQLAAPPRTRSLGQRAFRLEPRKLDFQIGFDFDSARIRSDSVPQLEEIVRAMNADRLASIRFRIEGHTDGVGTAVYNEALSDRRAKAVVEFLQSRGVVTSRLEAEGKGMRELADPANPQAAINRRVRIVTID
;
A
#
# COMPACT_ATOMS: atom_id res chain seq x y z
N MET A 1 -66.81 9.71 12.52
CA MET A 1 -65.56 10.43 12.73
C MET A 1 -64.41 9.45 12.61
N LYS A 2 -63.76 9.40 11.41
CA LYS A 2 -62.59 8.52 11.15
C LYS A 2 -61.34 9.33 11.30
N ARG A 3 -60.49 9.02 12.33
CA ARG A 3 -59.22 9.66 12.55
C ARG A 3 -58.17 8.93 11.69
N PHE A 4 -57.63 9.59 10.63
CA PHE A 4 -56.47 9.19 9.89
C PHE A 4 -55.20 9.52 10.70
N LEU A 5 -54.48 8.48 11.10
CA LEU A 5 -53.16 8.59 11.74
C LEU A 5 -52.11 8.62 10.62
N LEU A 6 -51.51 9.78 10.35
CA LEU A 6 -50.36 9.92 9.42
C LEU A 6 -49.10 9.43 10.15
N LEU A 7 -48.55 8.31 9.66
CA LEU A 7 -47.25 7.80 10.12
C LEU A 7 -46.16 8.51 9.32
N LEU A 8 -45.45 9.46 9.92
CA LEU A 8 -44.26 10.10 9.36
C LEU A 8 -43.08 9.12 9.50
N ILE A 9 -42.68 8.51 8.38
CA ILE A 9 -41.44 7.72 8.31
C ILE A 9 -40.30 8.70 8.04
N THR A 10 -39.51 9.01 9.06
CA THR A 10 -38.26 9.76 8.90
C THR A 10 -37.20 8.82 8.39
N LEU A 11 -36.81 8.97 7.10
CA LEU A 11 -35.63 8.34 6.53
C LEU A 11 -34.38 8.99 7.15
N ALA A 12 -33.77 8.33 8.11
CA ALA A 12 -32.44 8.69 8.60
C ALA A 12 -31.40 8.31 7.53
N SER A 13 -30.93 9.29 6.76
CA SER A 13 -29.79 9.13 5.87
C SER A 13 -28.55 8.85 6.72
N MET A 14 -28.14 7.59 6.84
CA MET A 14 -26.83 7.24 7.36
C MET A 14 -25.77 7.71 6.36
N ALA A 15 -25.17 8.86 6.62
CA ALA A 15 -23.95 9.27 5.96
C ALA A 15 -22.86 8.27 6.33
N VAL A 16 -22.45 7.43 5.37
CA VAL A 16 -21.24 6.61 5.50
C VAL A 16 -20.07 7.58 5.56
N GLN A 17 -19.60 7.88 6.76
CA GLN A 17 -18.38 8.63 6.96
C GLN A 17 -17.23 7.72 6.55
N ALA A 18 -16.52 8.10 5.48
CA ALA A 18 -15.26 7.48 5.12
C ALA A 18 -14.30 7.61 6.31
N GLN A 19 -13.95 6.49 6.93
CA GLN A 19 -12.98 6.49 8.01
C GLN A 19 -11.64 6.98 7.45
N PRO A 20 -10.95 7.92 8.12
CA PRO A 20 -9.62 8.35 7.69
C PRO A 20 -8.71 7.11 7.67
N THR A 21 -8.05 6.89 6.55
CA THR A 21 -7.06 5.81 6.42
C THR A 21 -5.97 6.06 7.46
N ARG A 22 -5.89 5.19 8.48
CA ARG A 22 -4.92 5.35 9.56
C ARG A 22 -3.51 5.30 8.97
N THR A 23 -2.72 6.34 9.22
CA THR A 23 -1.29 6.36 8.91
C THR A 23 -0.57 5.40 9.86
N LEU A 24 0.20 4.45 9.32
CA LEU A 24 1.08 3.60 10.11
C LEU A 24 2.30 4.40 10.54
N SER A 25 2.65 4.33 11.82
CA SER A 25 3.87 4.96 12.34
C SER A 25 5.13 4.23 11.89
N ALA A 26 6.26 4.92 11.95
CA ALA A 26 7.56 4.32 11.62
C ALA A 26 7.85 3.08 12.48
N ASP A 27 7.55 3.12 13.79
CA ASP A 27 7.77 1.98 14.69
C ASP A 27 6.91 0.77 14.31
N GLU A 28 5.63 0.98 13.96
CA GLU A 28 4.75 -0.09 13.49
C GLU A 28 5.28 -0.71 12.18
N ILE A 29 5.79 0.11 11.26
CA ILE A 29 6.39 -0.34 10.01
C ILE A 29 7.66 -1.16 10.28
N VAL A 30 8.54 -0.67 11.18
CA VAL A 30 9.75 -1.39 11.59
C VAL A 30 9.40 -2.75 12.19
N GLU A 31 8.43 -2.82 13.12
CA GLU A 31 8.00 -4.08 13.71
C GLU A 31 7.51 -5.08 12.67
N GLN A 32 6.77 -4.64 11.67
CA GLN A 32 6.24 -5.52 10.64
C GLN A 32 7.30 -5.97 9.63
N LEU A 33 8.24 -5.10 9.27
CA LEU A 33 9.26 -5.41 8.25
C LEU A 33 10.54 -6.02 8.86
N ALA A 34 10.91 -5.70 10.10
CA ALA A 34 12.09 -6.23 10.79
C ALA A 34 11.80 -7.51 11.61
N ALA A 35 10.55 -7.93 11.74
CA ALA A 35 10.21 -9.12 12.53
C ALA A 35 11.01 -10.35 12.03
N PRO A 36 11.46 -11.26 12.93
CA PRO A 36 12.16 -12.45 12.50
C PRO A 36 11.29 -13.27 11.54
N PRO A 37 11.86 -13.89 10.51
CA PRO A 37 11.09 -14.68 9.57
C PRO A 37 10.35 -15.79 10.32
N ARG A 38 9.08 -16.03 9.92
CA ARG A 38 8.33 -17.18 10.45
C ARG A 38 9.00 -18.45 9.92
N THR A 39 9.72 -19.15 10.78
CA THR A 39 10.32 -20.44 10.45
C THR A 39 9.20 -21.48 10.31
N ARG A 40 8.87 -21.90 9.11
CA ARG A 40 8.23 -23.21 8.92
C ARG A 40 9.27 -24.27 9.17
N SER A 41 9.19 -24.92 10.32
CA SER A 41 9.95 -26.12 10.64
C SER A 41 9.53 -27.27 9.69
N LEU A 42 10.30 -27.47 8.65
CA LEU A 42 10.29 -28.68 7.82
C LEU A 42 11.75 -29.01 7.51
N GLY A 43 12.26 -30.03 8.19
CA GLY A 43 13.52 -30.75 8.03
C GLY A 43 14.52 -30.18 7.02
N GLN A 44 15.73 -29.90 7.50
CA GLN A 44 17.02 -29.72 6.78
C GLN A 44 17.00 -29.35 5.27
N ARG A 45 16.14 -28.41 4.84
CA ARG A 45 16.24 -27.73 3.56
C ARG A 45 16.45 -26.23 3.83
N ALA A 46 17.43 -25.66 3.11
CA ALA A 46 17.86 -24.27 3.23
C ALA A 46 16.71 -23.33 3.61
N PHE A 47 16.86 -22.61 4.74
CA PHE A 47 15.90 -21.61 5.21
C PHE A 47 15.83 -20.49 4.18
N ARG A 48 14.84 -20.54 3.30
CA ARG A 48 14.50 -19.38 2.47
C ARG A 48 13.64 -18.49 3.32
N LEU A 49 14.16 -17.34 3.69
CA LEU A 49 13.42 -16.32 4.40
C LEU A 49 12.29 -15.82 3.49
N GLU A 50 11.03 -15.97 3.94
CA GLU A 50 9.90 -15.41 3.19
C GLU A 50 9.96 -13.88 3.23
N PRO A 51 9.91 -13.19 2.08
CA PRO A 51 9.91 -11.73 2.05
C PRO A 51 8.77 -11.15 2.86
N ARG A 52 9.03 -10.13 3.65
CA ARG A 52 8.00 -9.36 4.35
C ARG A 52 7.33 -8.42 3.38
N LYS A 53 6.00 -8.29 3.50
CA LYS A 53 5.19 -7.45 2.62
C LYS A 53 4.29 -6.57 3.46
N LEU A 54 4.22 -5.29 3.10
CA LEU A 54 3.34 -4.33 3.77
C LEU A 54 2.69 -3.43 2.72
N ASP A 55 1.37 -3.34 2.74
CA ASP A 55 0.57 -2.59 1.78
C ASP A 55 0.20 -1.20 2.32
N PHE A 56 0.30 -0.18 1.48
CA PHE A 56 -0.02 1.20 1.78
C PHE A 56 -0.97 1.79 0.73
N GLN A 57 -1.96 2.54 1.18
CA GLN A 57 -2.85 3.31 0.32
C GLN A 57 -2.20 4.67 0.01
N ILE A 58 -1.33 4.71 -0.99
CA ILE A 58 -0.71 5.94 -1.47
C ILE A 58 -1.56 6.51 -2.61
N GLY A 59 -2.08 7.72 -2.41
CA GLY A 59 -2.89 8.43 -3.40
C GLY A 59 -2.03 9.06 -4.49
N PHE A 60 -2.50 8.95 -5.72
CA PHE A 60 -1.95 9.64 -6.89
C PHE A 60 -3.05 10.46 -7.56
N ASP A 61 -2.67 11.48 -8.32
CA ASP A 61 -3.61 12.18 -9.16
C ASP A 61 -4.18 11.24 -10.23
N PHE A 62 -5.35 11.60 -10.76
CA PHE A 62 -6.00 10.81 -11.79
C PHE A 62 -5.08 10.63 -13.00
N ASP A 63 -4.99 9.40 -13.52
CA ASP A 63 -4.13 9.01 -14.65
C ASP A 63 -2.67 9.51 -14.53
N SER A 64 -2.12 9.51 -13.32
CA SER A 64 -0.82 10.13 -13.03
C SER A 64 -0.01 9.29 -12.04
N ALA A 65 1.30 9.56 -12.02
CA ALA A 65 2.22 9.11 -10.98
C ALA A 65 2.56 10.22 -9.97
N ARG A 66 1.92 11.40 -10.08
CA ARG A 66 2.12 12.48 -9.10
C ARG A 66 1.48 12.11 -7.78
N ILE A 67 2.31 12.01 -6.75
CA ILE A 67 1.88 11.71 -5.39
C ILE A 67 1.04 12.86 -4.85
N ARG A 68 -0.11 12.55 -4.26
CA ARG A 68 -0.98 13.52 -3.64
C ARG A 68 -0.44 13.96 -2.28
N SER A 69 -0.69 15.20 -1.94
CA SER A 69 -0.21 15.78 -0.67
C SER A 69 -0.75 15.08 0.58
N ASP A 70 -1.95 14.49 0.50
CA ASP A 70 -2.54 13.72 1.60
C ASP A 70 -1.81 12.40 1.91
N SER A 71 -0.98 11.92 1.00
CA SER A 71 -0.17 10.70 1.17
C SER A 71 1.26 10.97 1.68
N VAL A 72 1.69 12.24 1.66
CA VAL A 72 3.05 12.61 2.11
C VAL A 72 3.31 12.22 3.56
N PRO A 73 2.41 12.43 4.54
CA PRO A 73 2.65 12.00 5.91
C PRO A 73 2.97 10.50 6.04
N GLN A 74 2.27 9.62 5.30
CA GLN A 74 2.55 8.19 5.32
C GLN A 74 3.91 7.86 4.71
N LEU A 75 4.29 8.55 3.63
CA LEU A 75 5.60 8.36 3.01
C LEU A 75 6.74 8.81 3.91
N GLU A 76 6.55 9.88 4.71
CA GLU A 76 7.55 10.31 5.71
C GLU A 76 7.72 9.27 6.83
N GLU A 77 6.65 8.60 7.26
CA GLU A 77 6.76 7.48 8.21
C GLU A 77 7.54 6.31 7.60
N ILE A 78 7.33 6.00 6.32
CA ILE A 78 8.08 4.97 5.60
C ILE A 78 9.57 5.34 5.53
N VAL A 79 9.90 6.61 5.24
CA VAL A 79 11.29 7.10 5.23
C VAL A 79 11.94 6.89 6.60
N ARG A 80 11.26 7.29 7.70
CA ARG A 80 11.79 7.10 9.06
C ARG A 80 12.02 5.63 9.38
N ALA A 81 11.07 4.78 9.04
CA ALA A 81 11.18 3.34 9.24
C ALA A 81 12.37 2.74 8.49
N MET A 82 12.53 3.07 7.19
CA MET A 82 13.60 2.54 6.35
C MET A 82 15.00 3.00 6.81
N ASN A 83 15.10 4.16 7.46
CA ASN A 83 16.35 4.70 8.02
C ASN A 83 16.59 4.27 9.47
N ALA A 84 15.67 3.54 10.10
CA ALA A 84 15.89 2.98 11.44
C ALA A 84 16.95 1.87 11.42
N ASP A 85 17.76 1.75 12.48
CA ASP A 85 18.88 0.80 12.61
C ASP A 85 18.47 -0.65 12.28
N ARG A 86 17.28 -1.06 12.72
CA ARG A 86 16.75 -2.42 12.50
C ARG A 86 16.49 -2.76 11.04
N LEU A 87 16.32 -1.75 10.18
CA LEU A 87 16.09 -1.92 8.74
C LEU A 87 17.26 -1.41 7.89
N ALA A 88 18.33 -0.87 8.49
CA ALA A 88 19.41 -0.19 7.77
C ALA A 88 20.10 -1.05 6.70
N SER A 89 20.20 -2.37 6.91
CA SER A 89 20.80 -3.32 5.97
C SER A 89 19.81 -3.98 5.01
N ILE A 90 18.52 -3.73 5.19
CA ILE A 90 17.46 -4.36 4.38
C ILE A 90 17.29 -3.62 3.06
N ARG A 91 17.18 -4.37 1.97
CA ARG A 91 16.77 -3.87 0.66
C ARG A 91 15.26 -4.02 0.50
N PHE A 92 14.67 -3.11 -0.28
CA PHE A 92 13.21 -3.07 -0.48
C PHE A 92 12.86 -3.00 -1.95
N ARG A 93 11.82 -3.73 -2.33
CA ARG A 93 11.13 -3.54 -3.60
C ARG A 93 9.83 -2.79 -3.33
N ILE A 94 9.62 -1.73 -4.09
CA ILE A 94 8.41 -0.90 -4.08
C ILE A 94 7.56 -1.35 -5.25
N GLU A 95 6.47 -2.04 -4.97
CA GLU A 95 5.55 -2.56 -5.98
C GLU A 95 4.34 -1.64 -6.12
N GLY A 96 4.09 -1.15 -7.35
CA GLY A 96 2.87 -0.43 -7.68
C GLY A 96 1.77 -1.39 -8.13
N HIS A 97 0.56 -1.22 -7.62
CA HIS A 97 -0.61 -2.01 -8.02
C HIS A 97 -1.75 -1.09 -8.48
N THR A 98 -2.53 -1.54 -9.45
CA THR A 98 -3.75 -0.90 -9.92
C THR A 98 -4.97 -1.75 -9.57
N ASP A 99 -6.15 -1.19 -9.74
CA ASP A 99 -7.38 -1.97 -9.83
C ASP A 99 -7.50 -2.66 -11.20
N GLY A 100 -8.60 -3.40 -11.40
CA GLY A 100 -8.89 -4.15 -12.61
C GLY A 100 -9.49 -3.32 -13.76
N VAL A 101 -9.49 -1.98 -13.69
CA VAL A 101 -10.05 -1.13 -14.72
C VAL A 101 -9.01 -0.83 -15.81
N GLY A 102 -9.37 -0.97 -17.07
CA GLY A 102 -8.49 -0.72 -18.21
C GLY A 102 -7.74 -1.96 -18.71
N THR A 103 -6.73 -1.73 -19.54
CA THR A 103 -5.93 -2.82 -20.12
C THR A 103 -4.76 -3.22 -19.22
N ALA A 104 -4.33 -4.47 -19.30
CA ALA A 104 -3.17 -4.95 -18.53
C ALA A 104 -1.89 -4.17 -18.86
N VAL A 105 -1.65 -3.88 -20.14
CA VAL A 105 -0.46 -3.12 -20.60
C VAL A 105 -0.45 -1.70 -20.02
N TYR A 106 -1.60 -1.02 -20.07
CA TYR A 106 -1.73 0.31 -19.50
C TYR A 106 -1.50 0.30 -17.98
N ASN A 107 -2.12 -0.63 -17.26
CA ASN A 107 -2.02 -0.76 -15.81
C ASN A 107 -0.60 -1.11 -15.35
N GLU A 108 0.10 -1.96 -16.11
CA GLU A 108 1.50 -2.26 -15.84
C GLU A 108 2.37 -1.01 -15.97
N ALA A 109 2.25 -0.27 -17.07
CA ALA A 109 3.00 0.96 -17.28
C ALA A 109 2.66 2.05 -16.23
N LEU A 110 1.37 2.20 -15.84
CA LEU A 110 0.96 3.17 -14.83
C LEU A 110 1.52 2.80 -13.45
N SER A 111 1.42 1.54 -13.07
CA SER A 111 1.92 1.05 -11.77
C SER A 111 3.45 1.15 -11.67
N ASP A 112 4.17 0.92 -12.76
CA ASP A 112 5.63 1.10 -12.82
C ASP A 112 6.03 2.58 -12.60
N ARG A 113 5.37 3.52 -13.29
CA ARG A 113 5.59 4.95 -13.06
C ARG A 113 5.31 5.37 -11.63
N ARG A 114 4.24 4.82 -11.00
CA ARG A 114 3.89 5.10 -9.60
C ARG A 114 4.90 4.54 -8.61
N ALA A 115 5.36 3.31 -8.83
CA ALA A 115 6.43 2.71 -8.02
C ALA A 115 7.72 3.55 -8.09
N LYS A 116 8.12 3.99 -9.29
CA LYS A 116 9.28 4.87 -9.50
C LYS A 116 9.12 6.20 -8.78
N ALA A 117 7.95 6.85 -8.86
CA ALA A 117 7.70 8.11 -8.16
C ALA A 117 7.82 7.97 -6.63
N VAL A 118 7.39 6.84 -6.06
CA VAL A 118 7.60 6.56 -4.63
C VAL A 118 9.08 6.35 -4.32
N VAL A 119 9.81 5.59 -5.13
CA VAL A 119 11.27 5.41 -4.97
C VAL A 119 11.98 6.76 -5.02
N GLU A 120 11.67 7.63 -5.98
CA GLU A 120 12.23 8.98 -6.10
C GLU A 120 11.95 9.83 -4.85
N PHE A 121 10.71 9.74 -4.33
CA PHE A 121 10.37 10.41 -3.07
C PHE A 121 11.24 9.92 -1.90
N LEU A 122 11.36 8.60 -1.71
CA LEU A 122 12.15 8.00 -0.64
C LEU A 122 13.64 8.39 -0.75
N GLN A 123 14.20 8.38 -1.96
CA GLN A 123 15.57 8.80 -2.24
C GLN A 123 15.79 10.28 -1.91
N SER A 124 14.85 11.16 -2.29
CA SER A 124 14.92 12.59 -2.00
C SER A 124 14.90 12.91 -0.50
N ARG A 125 14.45 11.95 0.33
CA ARG A 125 14.40 12.03 1.80
C ARG A 125 15.54 11.25 2.49
N GLY A 126 16.54 10.81 1.72
CA GLY A 126 17.76 10.21 2.27
C GLY A 126 17.76 8.69 2.40
N VAL A 127 16.76 7.98 1.84
CA VAL A 127 16.88 6.52 1.74
C VAL A 127 17.88 6.16 0.64
N VAL A 128 18.84 5.31 0.96
CA VAL A 128 19.95 4.95 0.07
C VAL A 128 19.45 4.26 -1.20
N THR A 129 19.81 4.79 -2.36
CA THR A 129 19.35 4.33 -3.69
C THR A 129 19.55 2.83 -3.92
N SER A 130 20.72 2.28 -3.54
CA SER A 130 21.04 0.86 -3.75
C SER A 130 20.17 -0.11 -2.95
N ARG A 131 19.38 0.42 -2.01
CA ARG A 131 18.43 -0.36 -1.20
C ARG A 131 17.03 -0.41 -1.81
N LEU A 132 16.75 0.32 -2.89
CA LEU A 132 15.41 0.49 -3.44
C LEU A 132 15.33 -0.04 -4.87
N GLU A 133 14.32 -0.86 -5.14
CA GLU A 133 13.90 -1.30 -6.46
C GLU A 133 12.45 -0.89 -6.70
N ALA A 134 12.10 -0.48 -7.94
CA ALA A 134 10.72 -0.20 -8.33
C ALA A 134 10.22 -1.30 -9.25
N GLU A 135 8.97 -1.75 -9.07
CA GLU A 135 8.32 -2.73 -9.94
C GLU A 135 6.84 -2.41 -10.12
N GLY A 136 6.35 -2.37 -11.37
CA GLY A 136 4.94 -2.31 -11.69
C GLY A 136 4.31 -3.70 -11.71
N LYS A 137 3.29 -3.94 -10.91
CA LYS A 137 2.51 -5.18 -10.91
C LYS A 137 1.21 -5.06 -11.69
N GLY A 138 0.79 -3.81 -12.02
CA GLY A 138 -0.51 -3.57 -12.66
C GLY A 138 -1.64 -4.21 -11.87
N MET A 139 -2.50 -4.92 -12.57
CA MET A 139 -3.65 -5.64 -12.02
C MET A 139 -3.41 -7.15 -11.82
N ARG A 140 -2.16 -7.62 -11.92
CA ARG A 140 -1.82 -9.06 -11.83
C ARG A 140 -2.05 -9.65 -10.44
N GLU A 141 -1.93 -8.83 -9.39
CA GLU A 141 -2.06 -9.25 -8.00
C GLU A 141 -3.05 -8.36 -7.27
N LEU A 142 -4.34 -8.57 -7.50
CA LEU A 142 -5.39 -7.84 -6.79
C LEU A 142 -5.41 -8.22 -5.31
N ALA A 143 -5.59 -7.22 -4.42
CA ALA A 143 -5.79 -7.47 -2.99
C ALA A 143 -7.19 -8.06 -2.73
N ASP A 144 -8.17 -7.63 -3.54
CA ASP A 144 -9.53 -8.15 -3.55
C ASP A 144 -9.91 -8.62 -4.97
N PRO A 145 -9.63 -9.88 -5.32
CA PRO A 145 -9.98 -10.44 -6.63
C PRO A 145 -11.50 -10.57 -6.85
N ALA A 146 -12.30 -10.63 -5.77
CA ALA A 146 -13.75 -10.71 -5.87
C ALA A 146 -14.35 -9.36 -6.32
N ASN A 147 -13.68 -8.25 -6.00
CA ASN A 147 -14.07 -6.91 -6.39
C ASN A 147 -12.89 -6.21 -7.10
N PRO A 148 -12.62 -6.52 -8.38
CA PRO A 148 -11.44 -6.02 -9.08
C PRO A 148 -11.31 -4.49 -9.11
N GLN A 149 -12.42 -3.76 -9.06
CA GLN A 149 -12.47 -2.29 -9.06
C GLN A 149 -12.34 -1.66 -7.66
N ALA A 150 -12.24 -2.47 -6.61
CA ALA A 150 -12.16 -1.98 -5.24
C ALA A 150 -10.92 -1.09 -5.03
N ALA A 151 -11.09 -0.03 -4.24
CA ALA A 151 -10.02 0.92 -3.94
C ALA A 151 -8.79 0.28 -3.28
N ILE A 152 -8.99 -0.81 -2.52
CA ILE A 152 -7.90 -1.55 -1.87
C ILE A 152 -6.90 -2.15 -2.88
N ASN A 153 -7.30 -2.36 -4.12
CA ASN A 153 -6.42 -2.85 -5.18
C ASN A 153 -5.40 -1.78 -5.60
N ARG A 154 -5.76 -0.49 -5.52
CA ARG A 154 -4.86 0.64 -5.82
C ARG A 154 -3.98 0.91 -4.62
N ARG A 155 -2.82 0.25 -4.57
CA ARG A 155 -1.89 0.30 -3.44
C ARG A 155 -0.43 0.32 -3.88
N VAL A 156 0.41 0.70 -2.96
CA VAL A 156 1.86 0.49 -3.04
C VAL A 156 2.23 -0.57 -2.00
N ARG A 157 2.94 -1.59 -2.42
CA ARG A 157 3.44 -2.65 -1.53
C ARG A 157 4.94 -2.49 -1.36
N ILE A 158 5.40 -2.55 -0.12
CA ILE A 158 6.82 -2.63 0.21
C ILE A 158 7.15 -4.08 0.53
N VAL A 159 8.15 -4.61 -0.15
CA VAL A 159 8.61 -6.00 0.01
C VAL A 159 10.07 -5.98 0.43
N THR A 160 10.42 -6.68 1.51
CA THR A 160 11.84 -6.89 1.85
C THR A 160 12.46 -7.86 0.86
N ILE A 161 13.65 -7.52 0.38
CA ILE A 161 14.46 -8.37 -0.49
C ILE A 161 15.86 -8.52 0.11
N ASP A 162 16.50 -9.66 -0.18
CA ASP A 162 17.85 -9.99 0.32
C ASP A 162 18.94 -9.08 -0.28
#